data_42347791c6c735e45ccb197e4a7d029b
#
_entry.id   42347791c6c735e45ccb197e4a7d029b
#
_cell.length_a   1.000
_cell.length_b   1.000
_cell.length_c   1.000
_cell.angle_alpha   90.00
_cell.angle_beta   90.00
_cell.angle_gamma   90.00
#
_symmetry.space_group_name_H-M   'P 1'
#
loop_
_entity.id
_entity.type
_entity.pdbx_description
1 polymer ?
#
loop_
_entity_poly.entity_id
_entity_poly.type
_entity_poly.pdbx_seq_one_letter_code
_entity_poly.pdbx_strand_id
1 'polypeptide(L)'
;KACTHPHTAERYYSSPSCTSSGYSGDTYCTDCNETLSYGYTISAYGHDYDNGVITTEPTAETDGIITYTCKRCKHQDTKTLGKLGDGEPYIEGSFQKKGWDAVNDLIKASQEKDTISIIMNGAETLPATVLSEIKGKDISLNLDMENGFIWKINGTSITAETPADTDLSVTNTEEYIPAALYSLISTNQNDFGFHLGRSGAFD
;
A
#
# COMPACT_ATOMS: atom_id res chain seq x y z
N LYS A 1 19.00 66.46 15.91
CA LYS A 1 19.97 65.33 16.06
C LYS A 1 19.42 64.17 15.28
N ALA A 2 20.28 63.51 14.47
CA ALA A 2 19.93 62.27 13.82
C ALA A 2 19.63 61.19 14.89
N CYS A 3 18.61 60.38 14.66
CA CYS A 3 18.33 59.24 15.53
C CYS A 3 19.42 58.21 15.45
N THR A 4 19.91 57.70 16.58
CA THR A 4 20.91 56.64 16.64
C THR A 4 20.31 55.24 16.80
N HIS A 5 18.98 55.14 16.69
CA HIS A 5 18.18 53.93 16.76
C HIS A 5 18.44 53.02 17.98
N PRO A 6 18.42 53.58 19.22
CA PRO A 6 18.77 52.80 20.41
C PRO A 6 17.67 51.79 20.80
N HIS A 7 16.43 52.06 20.38
CA HIS A 7 15.29 51.19 20.70
C HIS A 7 14.69 50.63 19.43
N THR A 8 14.60 49.30 19.30
CA THR A 8 14.07 48.61 18.13
C THR A 8 12.97 47.64 18.51
N ALA A 9 12.06 47.40 17.62
CA ALA A 9 10.99 46.41 17.74
C ALA A 9 10.69 45.75 16.37
N GLU A 10 9.97 44.66 16.40
CA GLU A 10 9.48 43.99 15.20
C GLU A 10 8.06 44.39 14.88
N ARG A 11 7.72 44.46 13.57
CA ARG A 11 6.36 44.70 13.06
C ARG A 11 6.07 43.83 11.85
N TYR A 12 4.76 43.64 11.56
CA TYR A 12 4.27 42.85 10.41
C TYR A 12 4.60 41.37 10.43
N TYR A 13 5.05 40.83 11.55
CA TYR A 13 5.22 39.38 11.68
C TYR A 13 3.89 38.67 11.42
N SER A 14 3.94 37.61 10.62
CA SER A 14 2.83 36.67 10.43
C SER A 14 3.35 35.25 10.35
N SER A 15 2.74 34.35 11.13
CA SER A 15 3.09 32.94 11.11
C SER A 15 2.62 32.27 9.81
N PRO A 16 3.42 31.41 9.18
CA PRO A 16 2.94 30.59 8.09
C PRO A 16 1.92 29.55 8.56
N SER A 17 1.03 29.15 7.66
CA SER A 17 0.10 28.04 7.87
C SER A 17 0.42 26.87 6.94
N CYS A 18 -0.44 25.84 6.90
CA CYS A 18 -0.26 24.75 5.94
C CYS A 18 -0.37 25.25 4.49
N THR A 19 -1.17 26.27 4.23
CA THR A 19 -1.49 26.74 2.87
C THR A 19 -1.03 28.15 2.57
N SER A 20 -0.73 28.95 3.60
CA SER A 20 -0.36 30.34 3.46
C SER A 20 1.04 30.60 3.96
N SER A 21 1.80 31.37 3.18
CA SER A 21 3.11 31.85 3.61
C SER A 21 2.99 32.85 4.74
N GLY A 22 3.99 32.88 5.58
CA GLY A 22 4.17 33.86 6.63
C GLY A 22 5.18 34.95 6.24
N TYR A 23 5.46 35.84 7.18
CA TYR A 23 6.46 36.88 7.06
C TYR A 23 7.26 37.01 8.36
N SER A 24 8.58 37.14 8.26
CA SER A 24 9.46 37.17 9.44
C SER A 24 9.40 38.49 10.22
N GLY A 25 8.72 39.50 9.71
CA GLY A 25 8.63 40.84 10.30
C GLY A 25 9.78 41.76 9.93
N ASP A 26 9.48 43.06 9.95
CA ASP A 26 10.48 44.11 9.79
C ASP A 26 10.98 44.57 11.15
N THR A 27 12.27 44.92 11.24
CA THR A 27 12.82 45.61 12.40
C THR A 27 12.75 47.11 12.18
N TYR A 28 12.18 47.84 13.13
CA TYR A 28 12.07 49.29 13.04
C TYR A 28 12.49 49.98 14.34
N CYS A 29 12.90 51.24 14.26
CA CYS A 29 13.19 52.07 15.40
C CYS A 29 11.89 52.64 16.03
N THR A 30 11.69 52.42 17.33
CA THR A 30 10.50 52.90 18.03
C THR A 30 10.51 54.40 18.29
N ASP A 31 11.71 55.03 18.27
CA ASP A 31 11.86 56.45 18.52
C ASP A 31 11.59 57.34 17.29
N CYS A 32 11.97 56.87 16.11
CA CYS A 32 11.81 57.66 14.87
C CYS A 32 10.96 56.93 13.79
N ASN A 33 10.50 55.72 14.05
CA ASN A 33 9.69 54.87 13.17
C ASN A 33 10.35 54.49 11.83
N GLU A 34 11.68 54.65 11.73
CA GLU A 34 12.47 54.22 10.56
C GLU A 34 12.60 52.72 10.50
N THR A 35 12.38 52.11 9.31
CA THR A 35 12.62 50.67 9.11
C THR A 35 14.11 50.43 8.92
N LEU A 36 14.69 49.62 9.81
CA LEU A 36 16.13 49.30 9.84
C LEU A 36 16.45 48.06 9.01
N SER A 37 15.57 47.10 9.00
CA SER A 37 15.67 45.92 8.11
C SER A 37 14.29 45.38 7.73
N TYR A 38 14.19 44.88 6.53
CA TYR A 38 12.99 44.20 6.05
C TYR A 38 13.09 42.70 6.32
N GLY A 39 11.96 42.10 6.66
CA GLY A 39 11.83 40.68 6.81
C GLY A 39 11.85 39.94 5.45
N TYR A 40 11.60 38.65 5.54
CA TYR A 40 11.49 37.76 4.39
C TYR A 40 10.25 36.89 4.49
N THR A 41 9.80 36.40 3.35
CA THR A 41 8.67 35.48 3.28
C THR A 41 9.06 34.11 3.84
N ILE A 42 8.27 33.61 4.78
CA ILE A 42 8.38 32.25 5.31
C ILE A 42 7.43 31.38 4.49
N SER A 43 7.94 30.34 3.86
CA SER A 43 7.13 29.43 3.04
C SER A 43 6.03 28.76 3.85
N ALA A 44 4.89 28.48 3.21
CA ALA A 44 3.83 27.65 3.80
C ALA A 44 4.40 26.25 4.16
N TYR A 45 3.91 25.67 5.26
CA TYR A 45 4.39 24.38 5.74
C TYR A 45 3.98 23.18 4.87
N GLY A 46 2.94 23.35 4.03
CA GLY A 46 2.28 22.23 3.39
C GLY A 46 1.43 21.41 4.37
N HIS A 47 0.72 20.42 3.88
CA HIS A 47 0.02 19.47 4.74
C HIS A 47 0.97 18.32 5.13
N ASP A 48 0.85 17.86 6.38
CA ASP A 48 1.52 16.69 6.92
C ASP A 48 0.43 15.70 7.34
N TYR A 49 0.07 14.81 6.41
CA TYR A 49 -1.00 13.85 6.61
C TYR A 49 -0.57 12.69 7.52
N ASP A 50 -1.54 12.08 8.17
CA ASP A 50 -1.39 10.81 8.86
C ASP A 50 -1.32 9.64 7.85
N ASN A 51 -1.35 8.39 8.36
CA ASN A 51 -1.29 7.20 7.52
C ASN A 51 -2.63 6.88 6.82
N GLY A 52 -3.68 7.67 7.06
CA GLY A 52 -5.02 7.42 6.57
C GLY A 52 -5.79 6.38 7.39
N VAL A 53 -7.10 6.55 7.38
CA VAL A 53 -8.05 5.62 8.01
C VAL A 53 -9.12 5.27 6.98
N ILE A 54 -9.46 3.99 6.87
CA ILE A 54 -10.58 3.56 6.03
C ILE A 54 -11.87 4.09 6.69
N THR A 55 -12.52 5.02 6.02
CA THR A 55 -13.77 5.65 6.48
C THR A 55 -15.00 5.04 5.82
N THR A 56 -14.82 4.37 4.70
CA THR A 56 -15.83 3.54 4.04
C THR A 56 -15.15 2.25 3.60
N GLU A 57 -15.64 1.13 4.12
CA GLU A 57 -15.14 -0.19 3.73
C GLU A 57 -15.56 -0.50 2.28
N PRO A 58 -14.67 -1.06 1.45
CA PRO A 58 -15.04 -1.52 0.12
C PRO A 58 -15.93 -2.76 0.20
N THR A 59 -16.78 -2.93 -0.82
CA THR A 59 -17.58 -4.14 -1.03
C THR A 59 -17.31 -4.71 -2.42
N ALA A 60 -17.96 -5.82 -2.78
CA ALA A 60 -17.89 -6.35 -4.15
C ALA A 60 -18.52 -5.41 -5.19
N GLU A 61 -19.46 -4.54 -4.76
CA GLU A 61 -20.19 -3.63 -5.67
C GLU A 61 -19.70 -2.17 -5.58
N THR A 62 -19.14 -1.75 -4.42
CA THR A 62 -18.78 -0.35 -4.16
C THR A 62 -17.34 -0.17 -3.72
N ASP A 63 -16.73 0.90 -4.21
CA ASP A 63 -15.40 1.29 -3.76
C ASP A 63 -15.42 1.75 -2.31
N GLY A 64 -14.31 1.51 -1.59
CA GLY A 64 -14.05 2.07 -0.28
C GLY A 64 -13.45 3.48 -0.35
N ILE A 65 -13.33 4.10 0.81
CA ILE A 65 -12.70 5.43 0.96
C ILE A 65 -11.70 5.39 2.12
N ILE A 66 -10.47 5.82 1.86
CA ILE A 66 -9.50 6.14 2.89
C ILE A 66 -9.41 7.65 3.06
N THR A 67 -9.44 8.12 4.30
CA THR A 67 -9.34 9.53 4.65
C THR A 67 -8.02 9.80 5.36
N TYR A 68 -7.27 10.76 4.86
CA TYR A 68 -6.03 11.27 5.44
C TYR A 68 -6.32 12.59 6.15
N THR A 69 -5.81 12.75 7.38
CA THR A 69 -6.01 13.96 8.15
C THR A 69 -4.68 14.66 8.41
N CYS A 70 -4.58 15.94 8.05
CA CYS A 70 -3.39 16.73 8.34
C CYS A 70 -3.21 16.88 9.85
N LYS A 71 -2.04 16.49 10.36
CA LYS A 71 -1.70 16.52 11.78
C LYS A 71 -1.73 17.95 12.34
N ARG A 72 -1.43 18.96 11.49
CA ARG A 72 -1.34 20.39 11.89
C ARG A 72 -2.68 21.11 11.84
N CYS A 73 -3.34 21.12 10.69
CA CYS A 73 -4.54 21.94 10.45
C CYS A 73 -5.85 21.17 10.40
N LYS A 74 -5.80 19.83 10.53
CA LYS A 74 -6.95 18.92 10.48
C LYS A 74 -7.67 18.89 9.12
N HIS A 75 -7.10 19.50 8.08
CA HIS A 75 -7.60 19.34 6.72
C HIS A 75 -7.63 17.86 6.35
N GLN A 76 -8.70 17.43 5.74
CA GLN A 76 -8.88 16.05 5.28
C GLN A 76 -8.75 15.96 3.77
N ASP A 77 -8.09 14.91 3.30
CA ASP A 77 -8.03 14.51 1.91
C ASP A 77 -8.50 13.05 1.81
N THR A 78 -9.10 12.67 0.70
CA THR A 78 -9.66 11.33 0.51
C THR A 78 -9.11 10.67 -0.73
N LYS A 79 -8.91 9.34 -0.63
CA LYS A 79 -8.53 8.50 -1.77
C LYS A 79 -9.52 7.35 -1.86
N THR A 80 -9.95 7.04 -3.09
CA THR A 80 -10.76 5.86 -3.38
C THR A 80 -9.91 4.59 -3.25
N LEU A 81 -10.45 3.60 -2.56
CA LEU A 81 -9.97 2.21 -2.55
C LEU A 81 -10.84 1.42 -3.51
N GLY A 82 -10.25 0.60 -4.38
CA GLY A 82 -11.02 -0.26 -5.29
C GLY A 82 -11.92 -1.24 -4.55
N LYS A 83 -12.84 -1.87 -5.29
CA LYS A 83 -13.75 -2.90 -4.79
C LYS A 83 -13.01 -4.13 -4.27
N LEU A 84 -13.69 -4.96 -3.49
CA LEU A 84 -13.22 -6.31 -3.20
C LEU A 84 -13.36 -7.19 -4.46
N GLY A 85 -12.40 -8.10 -4.66
CA GLY A 85 -12.42 -8.98 -5.83
C GLY A 85 -12.16 -8.28 -7.16
N ASP A 86 -11.50 -7.11 -7.15
CA ASP A 86 -11.19 -6.33 -8.36
C ASP A 86 -9.96 -6.85 -9.13
N GLY A 87 -9.35 -7.93 -8.65
CA GLY A 87 -8.15 -8.51 -9.29
C GLY A 87 -6.84 -7.81 -8.91
N GLU A 88 -6.89 -6.84 -8.01
CA GLU A 88 -5.72 -6.12 -7.52
C GLU A 88 -5.29 -6.68 -6.16
N PRO A 89 -4.25 -7.53 -6.10
CA PRO A 89 -3.80 -8.12 -4.86
C PRO A 89 -3.25 -7.07 -3.90
N TYR A 90 -3.28 -7.38 -2.61
CA TYR A 90 -2.72 -6.49 -1.60
C TYR A 90 -2.05 -7.27 -0.47
N ILE A 91 -1.14 -6.61 0.24
CA ILE A 91 -0.46 -7.18 1.39
C ILE A 91 -1.43 -7.23 2.55
N GLU A 92 -1.51 -8.38 3.23
CA GLU A 92 -2.37 -8.56 4.40
C GLU A 92 -2.16 -7.42 5.42
N GLY A 93 -3.25 -6.80 5.88
CA GLY A 93 -3.22 -5.63 6.76
C GLY A 93 -2.88 -4.30 6.09
N SER A 94 -2.69 -4.26 4.77
CA SER A 94 -2.30 -3.05 4.01
C SER A 94 -3.18 -2.84 2.77
N PHE A 95 -4.50 -2.98 2.91
CA PHE A 95 -5.47 -2.86 1.82
C PHE A 95 -5.34 -1.56 0.99
N GLN A 96 -4.88 -0.46 1.60
CA GLN A 96 -4.66 0.82 0.93
C GLN A 96 -3.51 0.81 -0.09
N LYS A 97 -2.72 -0.26 -0.14
CA LYS A 97 -1.61 -0.46 -1.08
C LYS A 97 -1.87 -1.70 -1.90
N LYS A 98 -2.64 -1.54 -2.99
CA LYS A 98 -2.99 -2.61 -3.92
C LYS A 98 -2.04 -2.69 -5.11
N GLY A 99 -2.09 -3.85 -5.78
CA GLY A 99 -1.39 -4.13 -7.01
C GLY A 99 -0.02 -4.79 -6.82
N TRP A 100 0.43 -5.44 -7.87
CA TRP A 100 1.70 -6.16 -7.88
C TRP A 100 2.92 -5.26 -7.69
N ASP A 101 2.83 -3.96 -8.04
CA ASP A 101 3.91 -3.00 -7.80
C ASP A 101 4.16 -2.83 -6.29
N ALA A 102 3.10 -2.71 -5.50
CA ALA A 102 3.22 -2.61 -4.04
C ALA A 102 3.80 -3.90 -3.41
N VAL A 103 3.43 -5.06 -3.96
CA VAL A 103 4.00 -6.36 -3.57
C VAL A 103 5.50 -6.41 -3.90
N ASN A 104 5.89 -6.03 -5.12
CA ASN A 104 7.29 -6.00 -5.54
C ASN A 104 8.13 -5.04 -4.69
N ASP A 105 7.60 -3.88 -4.34
CA ASP A 105 8.30 -2.92 -3.47
C ASP A 105 8.56 -3.50 -2.07
N LEU A 106 7.59 -4.25 -1.52
CA LEU A 106 7.79 -4.94 -0.24
C LEU A 106 8.83 -6.07 -0.37
N ILE A 107 8.78 -6.88 -1.44
CA ILE A 107 9.78 -7.94 -1.68
C ILE A 107 11.20 -7.35 -1.73
N LYS A 108 11.37 -6.22 -2.41
CA LYS A 108 12.69 -5.53 -2.46
C LYS A 108 13.16 -5.04 -1.10
N ALA A 109 12.24 -4.68 -0.22
CA ALA A 109 12.55 -4.22 1.14
C ALA A 109 12.70 -5.36 2.14
N SER A 110 12.33 -6.59 1.79
CA SER A 110 12.34 -7.77 2.68
C SER A 110 13.72 -8.39 2.79
N GLN A 111 13.92 -9.14 3.87
CA GLN A 111 15.15 -9.85 4.18
C GLN A 111 14.99 -11.36 3.98
N GLU A 112 16.10 -12.09 3.95
CA GLU A 112 16.08 -13.55 3.95
C GLU A 112 15.28 -14.10 5.13
N LYS A 113 14.46 -15.12 4.86
CA LYS A 113 13.53 -15.80 5.77
C LYS A 113 12.23 -15.04 6.06
N ASP A 114 12.02 -13.89 5.44
CA ASP A 114 10.73 -13.21 5.56
C ASP A 114 9.63 -14.00 4.85
N THR A 115 8.42 -13.88 5.40
CA THR A 115 7.19 -14.39 4.80
C THR A 115 6.25 -13.22 4.54
N ILE A 116 5.82 -13.09 3.29
CA ILE A 116 4.91 -12.04 2.85
C ILE A 116 3.55 -12.68 2.60
N SER A 117 2.53 -12.26 3.36
CA SER A 117 1.15 -12.68 3.16
C SER A 117 0.43 -11.69 2.22
N ILE A 118 -0.11 -12.23 1.15
CA ILE A 118 -0.76 -11.48 0.07
C ILE A 118 -2.18 -12.02 -0.08
N ILE A 119 -3.16 -11.13 -0.02
CA ILE A 119 -4.54 -11.41 -0.38
C ILE A 119 -4.68 -11.21 -1.88
N MET A 120 -5.10 -12.23 -2.59
CA MET A 120 -5.16 -12.20 -4.06
C MET A 120 -6.30 -11.35 -4.62
N ASN A 121 -7.33 -11.11 -3.82
CA ASN A 121 -8.43 -10.17 -4.13
C ASN A 121 -9.06 -10.41 -5.52
N GLY A 122 -9.27 -11.67 -5.84
CA GLY A 122 -9.80 -12.10 -7.13
C GLY A 122 -8.75 -12.26 -8.25
N ALA A 123 -7.48 -11.92 -8.01
CA ALA A 123 -6.42 -12.23 -8.97
C ALA A 123 -6.16 -13.73 -9.00
N GLU A 124 -6.02 -14.29 -10.19
CA GLU A 124 -5.75 -15.72 -10.41
C GLU A 124 -4.35 -15.95 -11.00
N THR A 125 -3.63 -14.89 -11.33
CA THR A 125 -2.32 -14.98 -11.97
C THR A 125 -1.24 -14.36 -11.10
N LEU A 126 -0.16 -15.11 -10.86
CA LEU A 126 1.06 -14.62 -10.27
C LEU A 126 2.03 -14.20 -11.38
N PRO A 127 2.40 -12.91 -11.48
CA PRO A 127 3.26 -12.43 -12.55
C PRO A 127 4.69 -12.99 -12.47
N ALA A 128 5.28 -13.23 -13.64
CA ALA A 128 6.68 -13.59 -13.79
C ALA A 128 7.64 -12.59 -13.11
N THR A 129 7.28 -11.33 -13.07
CA THR A 129 8.06 -10.26 -12.40
C THR A 129 8.21 -10.52 -10.91
N VAL A 130 7.14 -10.95 -10.23
CA VAL A 130 7.14 -11.28 -8.80
C VAL A 130 8.00 -12.53 -8.55
N LEU A 131 7.82 -13.57 -9.36
CA LEU A 131 8.64 -14.79 -9.28
C LEU A 131 10.11 -14.50 -9.50
N SER A 132 10.43 -13.66 -10.48
CA SER A 132 11.81 -13.26 -10.77
C SER A 132 12.45 -12.47 -9.63
N GLU A 133 11.64 -11.64 -8.93
CA GLU A 133 12.14 -10.83 -7.83
C GLU A 133 12.50 -11.66 -6.59
N ILE A 134 11.79 -12.78 -6.32
CA ILE A 134 12.09 -13.67 -5.18
C ILE A 134 13.05 -14.81 -5.57
N LYS A 135 13.22 -15.11 -6.85
CA LYS A 135 14.03 -16.25 -7.31
C LYS A 135 15.40 -16.28 -6.66
N GLY A 136 15.73 -17.42 -6.05
CA GLY A 136 17.01 -17.66 -5.37
C GLY A 136 17.12 -17.01 -3.98
N LYS A 137 16.12 -16.23 -3.55
CA LYS A 137 16.08 -15.64 -2.21
C LYS A 137 15.28 -16.57 -1.27
N ASP A 138 15.68 -16.68 -0.02
CA ASP A 138 14.88 -17.39 1.01
C ASP A 138 13.75 -16.49 1.52
N ILE A 139 12.88 -16.06 0.62
CA ILE A 139 11.67 -15.28 0.89
C ILE A 139 10.47 -16.14 0.50
N SER A 140 9.48 -16.23 1.40
CA SER A 140 8.25 -16.99 1.18
C SER A 140 7.08 -16.06 0.89
N LEU A 141 6.30 -16.39 -0.13
CA LEU A 141 5.00 -15.77 -0.40
C LEU A 141 3.89 -16.71 0.05
N ASN A 142 2.93 -16.20 0.82
CA ASN A 142 1.65 -16.85 1.09
C ASN A 142 0.58 -16.08 0.30
N LEU A 143 0.01 -16.72 -0.72
CA LEU A 143 -0.98 -16.14 -1.62
C LEU A 143 -2.36 -16.68 -1.22
N ASP A 144 -3.15 -15.89 -0.52
CA ASP A 144 -4.49 -16.25 -0.08
C ASP A 144 -5.49 -15.98 -1.21
N MET A 145 -6.09 -17.05 -1.73
CA MET A 145 -7.08 -17.00 -2.80
C MET A 145 -8.49 -16.66 -2.31
N GLU A 146 -8.67 -16.41 -1.00
CA GLU A 146 -9.97 -16.06 -0.35
C GLU A 146 -11.06 -17.14 -0.49
N ASN A 147 -10.73 -18.29 -1.09
CA ASN A 147 -11.63 -19.45 -1.28
C ASN A 147 -11.23 -20.66 -0.41
N GLY A 148 -10.36 -20.44 0.58
CA GLY A 148 -9.82 -21.47 1.47
C GLY A 148 -8.51 -22.08 1.00
N PHE A 149 -7.99 -21.69 -0.16
CA PHE A 149 -6.66 -22.11 -0.64
C PHE A 149 -5.62 -21.02 -0.41
N ILE A 150 -4.44 -21.43 0.06
CA ILE A 150 -3.26 -20.59 0.20
C ILE A 150 -2.12 -21.27 -0.54
N TRP A 151 -1.62 -20.63 -1.58
CA TRP A 151 -0.39 -21.04 -2.24
C TRP A 151 0.82 -20.56 -1.43
N LYS A 152 1.78 -21.45 -1.20
CA LYS A 152 3.04 -21.12 -0.52
C LYS A 152 4.20 -21.35 -1.49
N ILE A 153 4.92 -20.28 -1.78
CA ILE A 153 6.03 -20.29 -2.74
C ILE A 153 7.25 -19.70 -2.03
N ASN A 154 8.35 -20.44 -1.98
CA ASN A 154 9.63 -19.93 -1.51
C ASN A 154 10.56 -19.70 -2.72
N GLY A 155 11.25 -18.57 -2.75
CA GLY A 155 12.08 -18.18 -3.86
C GLY A 155 13.23 -19.13 -4.16
N THR A 156 13.75 -19.87 -3.14
CA THR A 156 14.79 -20.89 -3.33
C THR A 156 14.29 -22.13 -4.09
N SER A 157 12.96 -22.33 -4.14
CA SER A 157 12.34 -23.44 -4.87
C SER A 157 12.13 -23.15 -6.36
N ILE A 158 12.39 -21.91 -6.81
CA ILE A 158 12.20 -21.53 -8.21
C ILE A 158 13.45 -21.89 -9.00
N THR A 159 13.35 -22.98 -9.76
CA THR A 159 14.47 -23.51 -10.58
C THR A 159 14.44 -23.02 -12.02
N ALA A 160 13.27 -22.61 -12.53
CA ALA A 160 13.10 -22.06 -13.88
C ALA A 160 14.10 -20.94 -14.16
N GLU A 161 14.86 -21.02 -15.26
CA GLU A 161 15.83 -19.99 -15.64
C GLU A 161 15.13 -18.64 -15.86
N THR A 162 14.00 -18.66 -16.57
CA THR A 162 13.14 -17.49 -16.79
C THR A 162 11.74 -17.86 -16.32
N PRO A 163 11.32 -17.37 -15.13
CA PRO A 163 9.95 -17.57 -14.66
C PRO A 163 8.91 -17.00 -15.64
N ALA A 164 7.77 -17.65 -15.73
CA ALA A 164 6.62 -17.19 -16.53
C ALA A 164 5.45 -16.83 -15.60
N ASP A 165 4.49 -16.08 -16.16
CA ASP A 165 3.21 -15.86 -15.47
C ASP A 165 2.58 -17.21 -15.12
N THR A 166 2.12 -17.34 -13.88
CA THR A 166 1.62 -18.61 -13.36
C THR A 166 0.16 -18.47 -12.99
N ASP A 167 -0.67 -19.31 -13.59
CA ASP A 167 -2.08 -19.45 -13.26
C ASP A 167 -2.21 -20.23 -11.94
N LEU A 168 -2.85 -19.59 -10.95
CA LEU A 168 -3.12 -20.12 -9.61
C LEU A 168 -4.58 -20.50 -9.43
N SER A 169 -5.39 -20.40 -10.48
CA SER A 169 -6.82 -20.72 -10.41
C SER A 169 -7.05 -22.13 -9.90
N VAL A 170 -8.08 -22.28 -9.06
CA VAL A 170 -8.52 -23.56 -8.51
C VAL A 170 -9.97 -23.78 -8.94
N THR A 171 -10.18 -24.76 -9.77
CA THR A 171 -11.54 -25.15 -10.18
C THR A 171 -11.98 -26.39 -9.42
N ASN A 172 -13.18 -26.32 -8.88
CA ASN A 172 -13.85 -27.44 -8.24
C ASN A 172 -14.55 -28.25 -9.33
N THR A 173 -14.18 -29.53 -9.54
CA THR A 173 -14.85 -30.40 -10.50
C THR A 173 -15.36 -31.65 -9.81
N GLU A 174 -16.66 -31.91 -9.93
CA GLU A 174 -17.31 -33.14 -9.43
C GLU A 174 -16.93 -34.40 -10.23
N GLU A 175 -16.23 -34.27 -11.35
CA GLU A 175 -16.07 -35.34 -12.35
C GLU A 175 -14.85 -36.23 -12.18
N TYR A 176 -13.96 -35.97 -11.24
CA TYR A 176 -12.62 -36.61 -11.26
C TYR A 176 -12.38 -37.79 -10.33
N ILE A 177 -13.28 -38.10 -9.43
CA ILE A 177 -13.17 -39.33 -8.62
C ILE A 177 -14.03 -40.42 -9.23
N PRO A 178 -13.42 -41.51 -9.80
CA PRO A 178 -14.20 -42.64 -10.29
C PRO A 178 -15.16 -43.16 -9.22
N ALA A 179 -16.42 -43.40 -9.59
CA ALA A 179 -17.47 -43.81 -8.64
C ALA A 179 -17.08 -45.02 -7.76
N ALA A 180 -16.20 -45.88 -8.25
CA ALA A 180 -15.64 -47.00 -7.49
C ALA A 180 -14.67 -46.57 -6.38
N LEU A 181 -13.96 -45.44 -6.52
CA LEU A 181 -13.10 -44.86 -5.47
C LEU A 181 -13.89 -43.96 -4.51
N TYR A 182 -14.93 -43.32 -5.02
CA TYR A 182 -15.79 -42.45 -4.21
C TYR A 182 -16.41 -43.20 -3.02
N SER A 183 -16.90 -44.43 -3.25
CA SER A 183 -17.47 -45.27 -2.17
C SER A 183 -16.45 -45.78 -1.17
N LEU A 184 -15.15 -45.72 -1.46
CA LEU A 184 -14.06 -46.19 -0.60
C LEU A 184 -13.47 -45.10 0.30
N ILE A 185 -13.53 -43.82 -0.16
CA ILE A 185 -12.88 -42.69 0.52
C ILE A 185 -13.88 -41.68 1.07
N SER A 186 -15.11 -41.66 0.53
CA SER A 186 -16.15 -40.73 1.00
C SER A 186 -16.90 -41.34 2.18
N THR A 187 -16.73 -40.74 3.34
CA THR A 187 -17.55 -40.97 4.51
C THR A 187 -18.72 -40.00 4.63
N ASN A 188 -18.77 -38.99 3.76
CA ASN A 188 -19.78 -37.93 3.69
C ASN A 188 -20.10 -37.58 2.24
N GLN A 189 -21.37 -37.28 1.91
CA GLN A 189 -21.86 -36.96 0.57
C GLN A 189 -21.35 -35.61 0.02
N ASN A 190 -20.37 -34.96 0.69
CA ASN A 190 -19.87 -33.64 0.36
C ASN A 190 -18.35 -33.61 0.06
N ASP A 191 -17.75 -34.74 -0.31
CA ASP A 191 -16.34 -34.76 -0.72
C ASP A 191 -16.23 -34.29 -2.19
N PHE A 192 -15.41 -33.27 -2.42
CA PHE A 192 -15.20 -32.66 -3.72
C PHE A 192 -13.82 -33.03 -4.28
N GLY A 193 -13.75 -33.32 -5.57
CA GLY A 193 -12.49 -33.39 -6.29
C GLY A 193 -12.05 -32.00 -6.71
N PHE A 194 -10.74 -31.73 -6.61
CA PHE A 194 -10.16 -30.47 -7.03
C PHE A 194 -9.31 -30.64 -8.27
N HIS A 195 -9.46 -29.73 -9.23
CA HIS A 195 -8.52 -29.55 -10.31
C HIS A 195 -7.72 -28.27 -10.06
N LEU A 196 -6.40 -28.41 -9.95
CA LEU A 196 -5.49 -27.26 -9.89
C LEU A 196 -5.17 -26.84 -11.33
N GLY A 197 -5.76 -25.75 -11.78
CA GLY A 197 -5.35 -25.09 -13.01
C GLY A 197 -4.01 -24.40 -12.78
N ARG A 198 -2.98 -24.81 -13.54
CA ARG A 198 -1.64 -24.23 -13.47
C ARG A 198 -1.09 -24.07 -14.87
N SER A 199 -0.68 -22.85 -15.21
CA SER A 199 0.16 -22.57 -16.36
C SER A 199 1.44 -21.88 -15.90
N GLY A 200 2.59 -22.31 -16.41
CA GLY A 200 3.90 -21.82 -15.99
C GLY A 200 4.76 -22.87 -15.29
N ALA A 201 6.06 -22.69 -15.35
CA ALA A 201 7.04 -23.67 -14.87
C ALA A 201 7.39 -23.40 -13.39
N PHE A 202 6.86 -24.23 -12.53
CA PHE A 202 7.46 -24.54 -11.23
C PHE A 202 8.20 -25.87 -11.37
N ASP A 203 9.30 -25.90 -12.08
CA ASP A 203 10.19 -27.07 -12.17
C ASP A 203 11.25 -27.01 -11.07
#